data_91fbf3e5eb0e2fcc08bbbf5fb52eaaa7
#
_entry.id   91fbf3e5eb0e2fcc08bbbf5fb52eaaa7
#
_cell.length_a   1.000
_cell.length_b   1.000
_cell.length_c   1.000
_cell.angle_alpha   90.00
_cell.angle_beta   90.00
_cell.angle_gamma   90.00
#
_symmetry.space_group_name_H-M   'P 1'
#
loop_
_entity.id
_entity.type
_entity.pdbx_description
1 polymer ?
#
loop_
_entity_poly.entity_id
_entity_poly.type
_entity_poly.pdbx_seq_one_letter_code
_entity_poly.pdbx_strand_id
1 'polypeptide(L)'
;QFLGFIPKAGKEKSEFLVKLFNSEIPTVCFTSPKRLLKDLDYFEKEGLESELVICRELTKKFETIYRGTAETLKNQISENIKGEITIVVGPTKNNNNIDLDVDKAINILLKQNVPKRELAKALSVVTNMSVNDLYERVKDL
;
A
#
# COMPACT_ATOMS: atom_id res chain seq x y z
N GLN A 1 -4.20 12.69 5.20
CA GLN A 1 -3.99 12.28 6.61
C GLN A 1 -2.53 12.39 7.04
N PHE A 2 -2.29 12.36 8.35
CA PHE A 2 -0.95 12.35 8.94
C PHE A 2 -0.78 11.10 9.81
N LEU A 3 0.27 10.31 9.54
CA LEU A 3 0.53 9.05 10.25
C LEU A 3 1.72 9.11 11.22
N GLY A 4 2.42 10.24 11.31
CA GLY A 4 3.60 10.38 12.17
C GLY A 4 4.84 9.69 11.60
N PHE A 5 5.75 9.24 12.46
CA PHE A 5 6.99 8.60 12.03
C PHE A 5 6.75 7.17 11.57
N ILE A 6 7.41 6.79 10.46
CA ILE A 6 7.43 5.40 9.98
C ILE A 6 8.07 4.52 11.07
N PRO A 7 7.37 3.51 11.60
CA PRO A 7 7.92 2.62 12.61
C PRO A 7 9.13 1.83 12.09
N LYS A 8 10.05 1.44 12.99
CA LYS A 8 11.30 0.78 12.59
C LYS A 8 11.10 -0.65 12.13
N ALA A 9 10.26 -1.41 12.80
CA ALA A 9 10.03 -2.84 12.55
C ALA A 9 8.78 -3.35 13.28
N GLY A 10 8.49 -4.63 13.12
CA GLY A 10 7.44 -5.34 13.85
C GLY A 10 6.03 -5.04 13.38
N LYS A 11 5.07 -5.38 14.24
CA LYS A 11 3.63 -5.27 13.95
C LYS A 11 3.21 -3.83 13.65
N GLU A 12 3.75 -2.85 14.39
CA GLU A 12 3.47 -1.43 14.18
C GLU A 12 3.85 -0.97 12.77
N LYS A 13 5.00 -1.44 12.25
CA LYS A 13 5.41 -1.13 10.87
C LYS A 13 4.45 -1.73 9.86
N SER A 14 4.05 -2.98 10.04
CA SER A 14 3.10 -3.64 9.14
C SER A 14 1.75 -2.93 9.12
N GLU A 15 1.20 -2.58 10.28
CA GLU A 15 -0.05 -1.84 10.39
C GLU A 15 0.03 -0.44 9.78
N PHE A 16 1.17 0.24 9.98
CA PHE A 16 1.44 1.54 9.36
C PHE A 16 1.43 1.45 7.84
N LEU A 17 2.11 0.45 7.28
CA LEU A 17 2.22 0.27 5.83
C LEU A 17 0.89 -0.12 5.20
N VAL A 18 0.09 -0.95 5.88
CA VAL A 18 -1.28 -1.26 5.44
C VAL A 18 -2.10 0.03 5.33
N LYS A 19 -2.05 0.92 6.32
CA LYS A 19 -2.74 2.21 6.28
C LYS A 19 -2.21 3.12 5.16
N LEU A 20 -0.88 3.13 4.96
CA LEU A 20 -0.24 3.95 3.94
C LEU A 20 -0.62 3.48 2.52
N PHE A 21 -0.54 2.18 2.26
CA PHE A 21 -0.74 1.59 0.94
C PHE A 21 -2.20 1.50 0.51
N ASN A 22 -3.13 1.54 1.47
CA ASN A 22 -4.57 1.54 1.19
C ASN A 22 -5.22 2.93 1.32
N SER A 23 -4.43 3.98 1.39
CA SER A 23 -4.96 5.33 1.55
C SER A 23 -5.45 5.92 0.23
N GLU A 24 -6.72 6.26 0.15
CA GLU A 24 -7.34 6.95 -0.99
C GLU A 24 -7.13 8.47 -0.95
N ILE A 25 -6.45 8.98 0.09
CA ILE A 25 -6.15 10.40 0.26
C ILE A 25 -4.64 10.58 0.46
N PRO A 26 -4.08 11.76 0.14
CA PRO A 26 -2.68 12.04 0.39
C PRO A 26 -2.31 11.79 1.86
N THR A 27 -1.21 11.09 2.07
CA THR A 27 -0.73 10.71 3.40
C THR A 27 0.62 11.32 3.68
N VAL A 28 0.74 11.99 4.82
CA VAL A 28 1.99 12.59 5.27
C VAL A 28 2.59 11.74 6.38
N CYS A 29 3.88 11.48 6.28
CA CYS A 29 4.65 10.80 7.33
C CYS A 29 6.08 11.32 7.43
N PHE A 30 6.75 10.96 8.51
CA PHE A 30 8.14 11.36 8.78
C PHE A 30 9.07 10.16 8.76
N THR A 31 10.29 10.39 8.31
CA THR A 31 11.40 9.44 8.48
C THR A 31 12.68 10.17 8.82
N SER A 32 13.69 9.44 9.26
CA SER A 32 15.02 10.00 9.44
C SER A 32 15.84 9.93 8.15
N PRO A 33 16.80 10.85 7.94
CA PRO A 33 17.68 10.83 6.76
C PRO A 33 18.35 9.47 6.56
N LYS A 34 18.84 8.86 7.63
CA LYS A 34 19.52 7.55 7.61
C LYS A 34 18.62 6.39 7.16
N ARG A 35 17.32 6.57 7.25
CA ARG A 35 16.33 5.53 6.90
C ARG A 35 15.64 5.77 5.57
N LEU A 36 15.70 6.99 5.04
CA LEU A 36 14.94 7.40 3.86
C LEU A 36 15.10 6.41 2.68
N LEU A 37 16.34 6.14 2.27
CA LEU A 37 16.58 5.23 1.14
C LEU A 37 16.08 3.80 1.41
N LYS A 38 16.18 3.34 2.66
CA LYS A 38 15.69 2.04 3.09
C LYS A 38 14.15 1.97 3.11
N ASP A 39 13.50 3.05 3.51
CA ASP A 39 12.04 3.13 3.49
C ASP A 39 11.54 3.23 2.03
N LEU A 40 12.22 3.97 1.14
CA LEU A 40 11.91 4.00 -0.29
C LEU A 40 12.12 2.64 -0.97
N ASP A 41 13.22 1.95 -0.67
CA ASP A 41 13.47 0.58 -1.16
C ASP A 41 12.37 -0.40 -0.72
N TYR A 42 11.90 -0.24 0.50
CA TYR A 42 10.79 -1.03 1.00
C TYR A 42 9.47 -0.71 0.26
N PHE A 43 9.17 0.57 0.05
CA PHE A 43 7.97 1.00 -0.68
C PHE A 43 7.94 0.45 -2.11
N GLU A 44 9.07 0.47 -2.80
CA GLU A 44 9.20 -0.10 -4.13
C GLU A 44 8.99 -1.63 -4.15
N LYS A 45 9.64 -2.35 -3.22
CA LYS A 45 9.52 -3.82 -3.12
C LYS A 45 8.11 -4.29 -2.79
N GLU A 46 7.38 -3.52 -1.99
CA GLU A 46 5.97 -3.78 -1.66
C GLU A 46 5.00 -3.26 -2.72
N GLY A 47 5.50 -2.73 -3.84
CA GLY A 47 4.69 -2.34 -4.98
C GLY A 47 3.91 -1.03 -4.80
N LEU A 48 4.45 -0.06 -4.05
CA LEU A 48 3.85 1.26 -3.96
C LEU A 48 4.02 2.03 -5.28
N GLU A 49 2.95 2.13 -6.05
CA GLU A 49 2.93 2.83 -7.35
C GLU A 49 2.63 4.33 -7.25
N SER A 50 2.28 4.80 -6.05
CA SER A 50 1.90 6.20 -5.84
C SER A 50 3.08 7.15 -6.05
N GLU A 51 2.78 8.35 -6.56
CA GLU A 51 3.69 9.49 -6.56
C GLU A 51 4.05 9.89 -5.13
N LEU A 52 5.32 10.15 -4.92
CA LEU A 52 5.89 10.57 -3.64
C LEU A 52 6.46 11.98 -3.76
N VAL A 53 6.33 12.75 -2.69
CA VAL A 53 7.06 14.00 -2.51
C VAL A 53 7.91 13.89 -1.25
N ILE A 54 9.22 14.02 -1.40
CA ILE A 54 10.16 14.07 -0.28
C ILE A 54 10.53 15.52 -0.03
N CYS A 55 10.12 16.05 1.12
CA CYS A 55 10.48 17.38 1.56
C CYS A 55 11.61 17.27 2.59
N ARG A 56 12.76 17.88 2.26
CA ARG A 56 13.90 17.96 3.15
C ARG A 56 14.00 19.37 3.71
N GLU A 57 14.19 19.50 5.03
CA GLU A 57 14.38 20.78 5.72
C GLU A 57 13.29 21.81 5.39
N LEU A 58 12.03 21.36 5.32
CA LEU A 58 10.86 22.18 4.96
C LEU A 58 10.81 23.44 5.81
N THR A 59 10.58 24.59 5.17
CA THR A 59 10.57 25.95 5.75
C THR A 59 11.92 26.46 6.28
N LYS A 60 13.03 25.75 6.03
CA LYS A 60 14.38 26.14 6.43
C LYS A 60 15.24 26.60 5.24
N LYS A 61 16.42 27.15 5.56
CA LYS A 61 17.37 27.71 4.55
C LYS A 61 17.76 26.71 3.44
N PHE A 62 17.82 25.42 3.76
CA PHE A 62 18.24 24.37 2.83
C PHE A 62 17.08 23.45 2.42
N GLU A 63 15.88 24.03 2.33
CA GLU A 63 14.71 23.32 1.83
C GLU A 63 14.98 22.73 0.45
N THR A 64 14.65 21.45 0.29
CA THR A 64 14.75 20.74 -0.98
C THR A 64 13.55 19.82 -1.14
N ILE A 65 12.96 19.83 -2.32
CA ILE A 65 11.78 19.02 -2.62
C ILE A 65 12.08 18.11 -3.81
N TYR A 66 11.93 16.78 -3.60
CA TYR A 66 12.05 15.77 -4.65
C TYR A 66 10.65 15.20 -4.94
N ARG A 67 10.37 14.89 -6.21
CA ARG A 67 9.10 14.30 -6.66
C ARG A 67 9.35 13.13 -7.57
N GLY A 68 8.54 12.07 -7.45
CA GLY A 68 8.60 10.88 -8.29
C GLY A 68 8.11 9.64 -7.59
N THR A 69 8.32 8.50 -8.21
CA THR A 69 8.09 7.17 -7.60
C THR A 69 9.20 6.80 -6.62
N ALA A 70 9.00 5.79 -5.80
CA ALA A 70 10.03 5.29 -4.88
C ALA A 70 11.33 4.94 -5.62
N GLU A 71 11.22 4.28 -6.78
CA GLU A 71 12.35 3.92 -7.65
C GLU A 71 13.13 5.16 -8.12
N THR A 72 12.44 6.13 -8.71
CA THR A 72 13.08 7.33 -9.25
C THR A 72 13.73 8.18 -8.17
N LEU A 73 13.12 8.27 -7.01
CA LEU A 73 13.62 9.03 -5.86
C LEU A 73 14.88 8.41 -5.26
N LYS A 74 15.00 7.09 -5.23
CA LYS A 74 16.23 6.40 -4.79
C LYS A 74 17.45 6.81 -5.62
N ASN A 75 17.24 7.04 -6.92
CA ASN A 75 18.31 7.46 -7.83
C ASN A 75 18.66 8.95 -7.74
N GLN A 76 17.72 9.78 -7.23
CA GLN A 76 17.93 11.23 -7.11
C GLN A 76 18.52 11.65 -5.76
N ILE A 77 18.29 10.88 -4.71
CA ILE A 77 18.60 11.23 -3.34
C ILE A 77 19.96 10.65 -2.94
N SER A 78 20.86 11.54 -2.45
CA SER A 78 22.17 11.12 -1.94
C SER A 78 22.05 10.25 -0.69
N GLU A 79 22.91 9.23 -0.58
CA GLU A 79 23.05 8.38 0.62
C GLU A 79 23.41 9.18 1.88
N ASN A 80 24.09 10.31 1.71
CA ASN A 80 24.53 11.18 2.81
C ASN A 80 23.56 12.34 3.10
N ILE A 81 22.30 12.21 2.68
CA ILE A 81 21.27 13.23 2.95
C ILE A 81 21.16 13.51 4.46
N LYS A 82 21.03 14.79 4.82
CA LYS A 82 20.91 15.25 6.22
C LYS A 82 19.70 16.16 6.37
N GLY A 83 19.23 16.34 7.60
CA GLY A 83 18.13 17.22 7.92
C GLY A 83 16.83 16.45 8.19
N GLU A 84 15.75 17.16 8.44
CA GLU A 84 14.42 16.59 8.69
C GLU A 84 13.77 16.19 7.37
N ILE A 85 13.13 15.03 7.36
CA ILE A 85 12.50 14.46 6.18
C ILE A 85 11.00 14.27 6.41
N THR A 86 10.22 14.92 5.58
CA THR A 86 8.77 14.71 5.44
C THR A 86 8.50 14.00 4.14
N ILE A 87 7.71 12.95 4.18
CA ILE A 87 7.25 12.20 3.01
C ILE A 87 5.75 12.48 2.82
N VAL A 88 5.36 12.88 1.63
CA VAL A 88 3.97 12.90 1.21
C VAL A 88 3.79 11.79 0.18
N VAL A 89 2.90 10.85 0.50
CA VAL A 89 2.50 9.77 -0.41
C VAL A 89 1.20 10.18 -1.06
N GLY A 90 1.15 10.18 -2.37
CA GLY A 90 -0.08 10.40 -3.12
C GLY A 90 -1.12 9.34 -2.80
N PRO A 91 -2.40 9.58 -3.12
CA PRO A 91 -3.42 8.56 -2.95
C PRO A 91 -3.02 7.32 -3.74
N THR A 92 -3.04 6.17 -3.10
CA THR A 92 -2.99 4.91 -3.80
C THR A 92 -4.29 4.80 -4.58
N LYS A 93 -4.19 4.75 -5.89
CA LYS A 93 -5.31 4.23 -6.67
C LYS A 93 -5.44 2.79 -6.17
N ASN A 94 -6.49 2.54 -5.39
CA ASN A 94 -6.88 1.17 -5.11
C ASN A 94 -7.25 0.54 -6.46
N ASN A 95 -6.25 0.09 -7.20
CA ASN A 95 -6.37 -0.99 -8.17
C ASN A 95 -6.64 -2.33 -7.45
N ASN A 96 -7.02 -2.26 -6.16
CA ASN A 96 -7.74 -3.31 -5.43
C ASN A 96 -9.21 -3.45 -5.84
N ASN A 97 -9.66 -2.82 -6.89
CA ASN A 97 -10.28 -3.59 -7.93
C ASN A 97 -9.18 -4.50 -8.51
N ILE A 98 -8.74 -5.50 -7.75
CA ILE A 98 -8.55 -6.79 -8.34
C ILE A 98 -9.90 -6.95 -9.02
N ASP A 99 -9.92 -6.78 -10.33
CA ASP A 99 -10.98 -7.30 -11.18
C ASP A 99 -10.81 -8.82 -11.04
N LEU A 100 -11.03 -9.26 -9.79
CA LEU A 100 -11.14 -10.66 -9.46
C LEU A 100 -12.44 -10.97 -10.18
N ASP A 101 -12.29 -11.51 -11.36
CA ASP A 101 -13.41 -12.14 -12.04
C ASP A 101 -13.88 -13.22 -11.06
N VAL A 102 -14.71 -12.75 -10.10
CA VAL A 102 -15.20 -13.55 -8.96
C VAL A 102 -15.89 -14.79 -9.53
N ASP A 103 -16.57 -14.65 -10.66
CA ASP A 103 -17.26 -15.75 -11.31
C ASP A 103 -16.26 -16.74 -11.93
N LYS A 104 -15.15 -16.25 -12.45
CA LYS A 104 -14.07 -17.12 -12.95
C LYS A 104 -13.34 -17.82 -11.81
N ALA A 105 -13.06 -17.14 -10.70
CA ALA A 105 -12.48 -17.75 -9.51
C ALA A 105 -13.41 -18.81 -8.91
N ILE A 106 -14.70 -18.52 -8.79
CA ILE A 106 -15.73 -19.46 -8.37
C ILE A 106 -15.72 -20.73 -9.27
N ASN A 107 -15.77 -20.55 -10.58
CA ASN A 107 -15.79 -21.65 -11.53
C ASN A 107 -14.55 -22.56 -11.47
N ILE A 108 -13.36 -21.97 -11.26
CA ILE A 108 -12.11 -22.73 -11.10
C ILE A 108 -12.14 -23.55 -9.81
N LEU A 109 -12.56 -22.97 -8.70
CA LEU A 109 -12.55 -23.59 -7.38
C LEU A 109 -13.67 -24.65 -7.21
N LEU A 110 -14.82 -24.45 -7.85
CA LEU A 110 -15.88 -25.45 -7.88
C LEU A 110 -15.44 -26.73 -8.64
N LYS A 111 -14.64 -26.59 -9.70
CA LYS A 111 -14.06 -27.75 -10.40
C LYS A 111 -13.10 -28.58 -9.53
N GLN A 112 -12.59 -28.00 -8.44
CA GLN A 112 -11.73 -28.67 -7.47
C GLN A 112 -12.52 -29.28 -6.29
N ASN A 113 -13.84 -29.37 -6.38
CA ASN A 113 -14.74 -29.90 -5.35
C ASN A 113 -14.67 -29.16 -4.00
N VAL A 114 -14.33 -27.89 -4.00
CA VAL A 114 -14.38 -27.07 -2.79
C VAL A 114 -15.84 -26.88 -2.37
N PRO A 115 -16.21 -27.13 -1.10
CA PRO A 115 -17.58 -26.92 -0.63
C PRO A 115 -18.04 -25.48 -0.82
N LYS A 116 -19.22 -25.26 -1.42
CA LYS A 116 -19.76 -23.93 -1.74
C LYS A 116 -19.72 -22.92 -0.60
N ARG A 117 -19.97 -23.38 0.62
CA ARG A 117 -19.96 -22.53 1.83
C ARG A 117 -18.56 -22.09 2.25
N GLU A 118 -17.57 -22.98 2.14
CA GLU A 118 -16.16 -22.66 2.42
C GLU A 118 -15.58 -21.73 1.34
N LEU A 119 -15.98 -21.95 0.09
CA LEU A 119 -15.63 -21.09 -1.02
C LEU A 119 -16.16 -19.65 -0.81
N ALA A 120 -17.42 -19.48 -0.41
CA ALA A 120 -18.01 -18.18 -0.13
C ALA A 120 -17.28 -17.46 1.04
N LYS A 121 -16.91 -18.20 2.09
CA LYS A 121 -16.10 -17.65 3.19
C LYS A 121 -14.72 -17.21 2.73
N ALA A 122 -14.01 -18.04 1.96
CA ALA A 122 -12.67 -17.70 1.47
C ALA A 122 -12.71 -16.46 0.56
N LEU A 123 -13.67 -16.39 -0.35
CA LEU A 123 -13.82 -15.26 -1.25
C LEU A 123 -14.23 -13.97 -0.51
N SER A 124 -14.99 -14.04 0.58
CA SER A 124 -15.36 -12.87 1.37
C SER A 124 -14.17 -12.17 2.04
N VAL A 125 -13.06 -12.88 2.25
CA VAL A 125 -11.82 -12.33 2.82
C VAL A 125 -11.06 -11.48 1.79
N VAL A 126 -11.18 -11.83 0.50
CA VAL A 126 -10.42 -11.18 -0.59
C VAL A 126 -11.28 -10.26 -1.46
N THR A 127 -12.59 -10.27 -1.25
CA THR A 127 -13.54 -9.38 -1.91
C THR A 127 -14.24 -8.50 -0.87
N ASN A 128 -14.80 -7.38 -1.28
CA ASN A 128 -15.64 -6.56 -0.39
C ASN A 128 -17.09 -7.06 -0.32
N MET A 129 -17.34 -8.32 -0.68
CA MET A 129 -18.67 -8.93 -0.70
C MET A 129 -18.97 -9.70 0.58
N SER A 130 -20.24 -9.71 1.00
CA SER A 130 -20.66 -10.52 2.14
C SER A 130 -20.63 -12.02 1.80
N VAL A 131 -20.44 -12.86 2.84
CA VAL A 131 -20.49 -14.32 2.69
C VAL A 131 -21.84 -14.78 2.10
N ASN A 132 -22.93 -14.10 2.48
CA ASN A 132 -24.27 -14.44 1.98
C ASN A 132 -24.42 -14.13 0.50
N ASP A 133 -23.97 -12.96 0.04
CA ASP A 133 -24.04 -12.57 -1.37
C ASP A 133 -23.19 -13.51 -2.24
N LEU A 134 -22.01 -13.88 -1.75
CA LEU A 134 -21.14 -14.84 -2.42
C LEU A 134 -21.74 -16.25 -2.42
N TYR A 135 -22.38 -16.66 -1.34
CA TYR A 135 -23.03 -17.96 -1.28
C TYR A 135 -24.21 -18.09 -2.25
N GLU A 136 -25.05 -17.06 -2.35
CA GLU A 136 -26.13 -17.03 -3.34
C GLU A 136 -25.59 -17.11 -4.78
N ARG A 137 -24.52 -16.39 -5.11
CA ARG A 137 -23.84 -16.51 -6.41
C ARG A 137 -23.31 -17.92 -6.72
N VAL A 138 -22.75 -18.59 -5.71
CA VAL A 138 -22.18 -19.94 -5.85
C VAL A 138 -23.26 -21.02 -5.87
N LYS A 139 -24.43 -20.77 -5.30
CA LYS A 139 -25.53 -21.73 -5.19
C LYS A 139 -26.14 -22.05 -6.57
N ASP A 140 -26.20 -21.06 -7.45
CA ASP A 140 -26.83 -21.15 -8.77
C ASP A 140 -25.87 -21.68 -9.87
N LEU A 141 -24.60 -21.95 -9.51
CA LEU A 141 -23.56 -22.56 -10.34
C LEU A 141 -23.31 -24.03 -9.95
#